data_c42b600061905abb277cfc35a469887b
#
_entry.id   c42b600061905abb277cfc35a469887b
#
_cell.length_a   1.000
_cell.length_b   1.000
_cell.length_c   1.000
_cell.angle_alpha   90.00
_cell.angle_beta   90.00
_cell.angle_gamma   90.00
#
_symmetry.space_group_name_H-M   'P 1'
#
loop_
_entity.id
_entity.type
_entity.pdbx_description
1 polymer ?
#
loop_
_entity_poly.entity_id
_entity_poly.type
_entity_poly.pdbx_seq_one_letter_code
_entity_poly.pdbx_strand_id
1 'polypeptide(L)'
;MNRKVMVVMICLAMVGMMGNALAQQHAPVVGGTTAIAVPADELLLLAKGWSANKQIIGKDVYNDKNEKVGVVDDLIITPDKAVSYAIIGTGGFLGMAKHDVAIRVNHFKIVEGKITLPGATKDVLEAMPAFEYAK
;
A
#
# COMPACT_ATOMS: atom_id res chain seq x y z
N MET A 1 30.94 -46.38 49.17
CA MET A 1 30.08 -45.57 48.35
C MET A 1 29.09 -44.90 49.30
N ASN A 2 29.24 -43.61 49.53
CA ASN A 2 28.52 -42.89 50.59
C ASN A 2 27.09 -42.62 50.17
N ARG A 3 26.14 -43.11 50.93
CA ARG A 3 24.69 -42.91 50.78
C ARG A 3 24.27 -41.44 50.74
N LYS A 4 25.16 -40.54 51.09
CA LYS A 4 24.92 -39.08 51.05
C LYS A 4 25.07 -38.43 49.68
N VAL A 5 25.76 -39.13 48.73
CA VAL A 5 25.93 -38.62 47.36
C VAL A 5 24.71 -38.96 46.48
N MET A 6 23.98 -40.00 46.86
CA MET A 6 22.81 -40.46 46.12
C MET A 6 21.55 -39.62 46.35
N VAL A 7 21.48 -38.93 47.48
CA VAL A 7 20.33 -38.06 47.82
C VAL A 7 20.42 -36.69 47.12
N VAL A 8 21.63 -36.23 46.84
CA VAL A 8 21.84 -34.93 46.17
C VAL A 8 21.55 -35.02 44.66
N MET A 9 21.70 -36.20 44.05
CA MET A 9 21.42 -36.36 42.61
C MET A 9 19.92 -36.44 42.28
N ILE A 10 19.08 -36.79 43.24
CA ILE A 10 17.64 -36.93 43.01
C ILE A 10 16.93 -35.57 43.09
N CYS A 11 17.50 -34.60 43.79
CA CYS A 11 16.91 -33.26 43.88
C CYS A 11 17.20 -32.32 42.67
N LEU A 12 18.19 -32.70 41.84
CA LEU A 12 18.52 -31.90 40.64
C LEU A 12 17.71 -32.25 39.39
N ALA A 13 16.96 -33.38 39.45
CA ALA A 13 16.18 -33.84 38.29
C ALA A 13 14.74 -33.31 38.24
N MET A 14 14.30 -32.50 39.21
CA MET A 14 12.91 -31.99 39.25
C MET A 14 12.79 -30.47 38.98
N VAL A 15 13.85 -29.81 38.59
CA VAL A 15 13.78 -28.35 38.26
C VAL A 15 13.75 -28.11 36.75
N GLY A 16 13.67 -29.14 35.94
CA GLY A 16 13.79 -29.09 34.49
C GLY A 16 12.48 -29.12 33.68
N MET A 17 11.32 -28.95 34.28
CA MET A 17 10.04 -28.92 33.53
C MET A 17 9.09 -27.85 34.03
N MET A 18 9.57 -26.63 34.21
CA MET A 18 8.70 -25.47 33.96
C MET A 18 8.97 -25.08 32.53
N GLY A 19 8.31 -25.79 31.62
CA GLY A 19 8.12 -25.32 30.26
C GLY A 19 7.55 -23.93 30.35
N ASN A 20 8.29 -22.95 29.85
CA ASN A 20 7.72 -21.69 29.42
C ASN A 20 6.68 -22.02 28.37
N ALA A 21 5.48 -22.34 28.80
CA ALA A 21 4.32 -22.00 28.03
C ALA A 21 4.30 -20.46 28.03
N LEU A 22 5.06 -19.86 27.13
CA LEU A 22 4.68 -18.58 26.58
C LEU A 22 3.33 -18.85 25.94
N ALA A 23 2.29 -18.76 26.77
CA ALA A 23 0.95 -18.57 26.27
C ALA A 23 1.08 -17.30 25.42
N GLN A 24 1.15 -17.49 24.11
CA GLN A 24 0.77 -16.46 23.20
C GLN A 24 -0.66 -16.11 23.61
N GLN A 25 -0.78 -15.07 24.41
CA GLN A 25 -2.06 -14.45 24.66
C GLN A 25 -2.46 -13.84 23.33
N HIS A 26 -3.05 -14.68 22.50
CA HIS A 26 -4.00 -14.19 21.54
C HIS A 26 -5.09 -13.56 22.38
N ALA A 27 -5.11 -12.23 22.37
CA ALA A 27 -6.22 -11.50 22.94
C ALA A 27 -7.50 -12.15 22.45
N PRO A 28 -8.50 -12.40 23.33
CA PRO A 28 -9.73 -13.03 22.90
C PRO A 28 -10.32 -12.17 21.80
N VAL A 29 -10.39 -12.76 20.61
CA VAL A 29 -11.05 -12.17 19.46
C VAL A 29 -12.53 -12.09 19.79
N VAL A 30 -12.97 -10.94 20.27
CA VAL A 30 -14.39 -10.67 20.50
C VAL A 30 -15.07 -10.67 19.14
N GLY A 31 -15.93 -11.65 18.96
CA GLY A 31 -16.69 -12.00 17.80
C GLY A 31 -16.82 -11.05 16.62
N GLY A 32 -16.54 -11.55 15.42
CA GLY A 32 -17.09 -11.08 14.15
C GLY A 32 -16.53 -9.81 13.51
N THR A 33 -16.02 -8.86 14.27
CA THR A 33 -15.52 -7.57 13.75
C THR A 33 -14.05 -7.57 13.36
N THR A 34 -13.29 -8.56 13.77
CA THR A 34 -11.83 -8.63 13.53
C THR A 34 -11.44 -8.99 12.11
N ALA A 35 -12.34 -9.61 11.35
CA ALA A 35 -12.06 -9.96 9.95
C ALA A 35 -11.94 -8.73 9.03
N ILE A 36 -12.50 -7.59 9.44
CA ILE A 36 -12.46 -6.32 8.68
C ILE A 36 -11.60 -5.24 9.36
N ALA A 37 -11.12 -5.53 10.57
CA ALA A 37 -10.28 -4.58 11.29
C ALA A 37 -8.85 -4.61 10.76
N VAL A 38 -8.29 -3.44 10.50
CA VAL A 38 -6.89 -3.29 10.12
C VAL A 38 -6.03 -3.37 11.39
N PRO A 39 -5.03 -4.25 11.45
CA PRO A 39 -4.10 -4.34 12.59
C PRO A 39 -3.33 -3.03 12.81
N ALA A 40 -2.91 -2.78 14.06
CA ALA A 40 -2.25 -1.52 14.43
C ALA A 40 -0.93 -1.28 13.69
N ASP A 41 -0.17 -2.32 13.40
CA ASP A 41 1.06 -2.27 12.61
C ASP A 41 0.78 -1.89 11.15
N GLU A 42 -0.29 -2.39 10.58
CA GLU A 42 -0.73 -2.02 9.23
C GLU A 42 -1.25 -0.57 9.19
N LEU A 43 -1.90 -0.07 10.24
CA LEU A 43 -2.30 1.34 10.33
C LEU A 43 -1.09 2.28 10.25
N LEU A 44 0.06 1.91 10.83
CA LEU A 44 1.29 2.67 10.72
C LEU A 44 1.82 2.72 9.28
N LEU A 45 1.64 1.65 8.52
CA LEU A 45 2.00 1.61 7.10
C LEU A 45 1.04 2.46 6.27
N LEU A 46 -0.26 2.39 6.55
CA LEU A 46 -1.27 3.22 5.90
C LEU A 46 -1.03 4.72 6.14
N ALA A 47 -0.58 5.09 7.34
CA ALA A 47 -0.27 6.48 7.67
C ALA A 47 0.87 7.07 6.83
N LYS A 48 1.74 6.22 6.27
CA LYS A 48 2.82 6.61 5.33
C LYS A 48 2.38 6.55 3.86
N GLY A 49 1.19 6.05 3.59
CA GLY A 49 0.62 5.99 2.25
C GLY A 49 0.18 7.35 1.74
N TRP A 50 -0.17 7.39 0.48
CA TRP A 50 -0.69 8.61 -0.16
C TRP A 50 -2.20 8.68 -0.06
N SER A 51 -2.70 9.82 0.38
CA SER A 51 -4.13 10.09 0.36
C SER A 51 -4.57 10.38 -1.08
N ALA A 52 -5.40 9.52 -1.64
CA ALA A 52 -5.92 9.69 -2.99
C ALA A 52 -6.56 11.08 -3.17
N ASN A 53 -7.45 11.45 -2.26
CA ASN A 53 -8.20 12.70 -2.32
C ASN A 53 -7.34 13.95 -2.10
N LYS A 54 -6.34 13.89 -1.19
CA LYS A 54 -5.56 15.07 -0.81
C LYS A 54 -4.32 15.28 -1.68
N GLN A 55 -3.71 14.17 -2.15
CA GLN A 55 -2.37 14.19 -2.72
C GLN A 55 -2.30 13.71 -4.17
N ILE A 56 -3.34 13.08 -4.69
CA ILE A 56 -3.32 12.46 -6.02
C ILE A 56 -4.38 13.08 -6.93
N ILE A 57 -5.65 12.94 -6.60
CA ILE A 57 -6.76 13.39 -7.46
C ILE A 57 -6.74 14.92 -7.62
N GLY A 58 -6.90 15.39 -8.84
CA GLY A 58 -6.86 16.80 -9.20
C GLY A 58 -5.47 17.42 -9.24
N LYS A 59 -4.41 16.63 -9.07
CA LYS A 59 -3.03 17.12 -9.10
C LYS A 59 -2.42 17.03 -10.50
N ASP A 60 -1.55 18.00 -10.78
CA ASP A 60 -0.79 18.04 -12.01
C ASP A 60 0.25 16.92 -12.05
N VAL A 61 0.39 16.30 -13.21
CA VAL A 61 1.41 15.27 -13.48
C VAL A 61 2.49 15.86 -14.36
N TYR A 62 3.73 15.64 -13.97
CA TYR A 62 4.92 16.13 -14.67
C TYR A 62 5.75 14.96 -15.20
N ASN A 63 6.53 15.19 -16.21
CA ASN A 63 7.55 14.25 -16.66
C ASN A 63 8.91 14.52 -15.97
N ASP A 64 9.91 13.75 -16.32
CA ASP A 64 11.28 13.89 -15.84
C ASP A 64 11.98 15.18 -16.29
N LYS A 65 11.45 15.86 -17.32
CA LYS A 65 11.89 17.19 -17.77
C LYS A 65 11.16 18.33 -17.06
N ASN A 66 10.33 18.00 -16.07
CA ASN A 66 9.52 18.97 -15.35
C ASN A 66 8.43 19.67 -16.19
N GLU A 67 8.03 19.04 -17.27
CA GLU A 67 6.94 19.50 -18.11
C GLU A 67 5.61 18.91 -17.62
N LYS A 68 4.57 19.72 -17.53
CA LYS A 68 3.22 19.23 -17.19
C LYS A 68 2.67 18.44 -18.37
N VAL A 69 2.32 17.18 -18.12
CA VAL A 69 1.80 16.26 -19.14
C VAL A 69 0.30 15.97 -18.99
N GLY A 70 -0.27 16.23 -17.83
CA GLY A 70 -1.69 16.03 -17.60
C GLY A 70 -2.10 16.33 -16.17
N VAL A 71 -3.32 15.91 -15.83
CA VAL A 71 -3.90 16.03 -14.48
C VAL A 71 -4.48 14.68 -14.09
N VAL A 72 -4.36 14.29 -12.84
CA VAL A 72 -5.01 13.07 -12.34
C VAL A 72 -6.49 13.37 -12.12
N ASP A 73 -7.34 12.76 -12.91
CA ASP A 73 -8.79 12.94 -12.83
C ASP A 73 -9.45 11.97 -11.85
N ASP A 74 -8.96 10.72 -11.79
CA ASP A 74 -9.53 9.69 -10.94
C ASP A 74 -8.51 8.62 -10.56
N LEU A 75 -8.86 7.79 -9.60
CA LEU A 75 -8.10 6.64 -9.15
C LEU A 75 -9.00 5.40 -9.17
N ILE A 76 -8.69 4.43 -10.02
CA ILE A 76 -9.42 3.18 -10.13
C ILE A 76 -8.71 2.09 -9.33
N ILE A 77 -9.44 1.51 -8.39
CA ILE A 77 -8.98 0.37 -7.58
C ILE A 77 -9.59 -0.90 -8.15
N THR A 78 -8.74 -1.89 -8.45
CA THR A 78 -9.20 -3.20 -8.93
C THR A 78 -9.18 -4.19 -7.78
N PRO A 79 -10.34 -4.66 -7.26
CA PRO A 79 -10.40 -5.51 -6.07
C PRO A 79 -9.63 -6.83 -6.24
N ASP A 80 -9.69 -7.41 -7.43
CA ASP A 80 -9.14 -8.74 -7.70
C ASP A 80 -7.61 -8.80 -7.82
N LYS A 81 -6.95 -7.67 -7.98
CA LYS A 81 -5.50 -7.63 -8.31
C LYS A 81 -4.66 -6.76 -7.37
N ALA A 82 -5.25 -6.15 -6.37
CA ALA A 82 -4.58 -5.18 -5.48
C ALA A 82 -3.75 -4.12 -6.25
N VAL A 83 -4.18 -3.75 -7.46
CA VAL A 83 -3.53 -2.78 -8.31
C VAL A 83 -4.45 -1.56 -8.46
N SER A 84 -3.86 -0.40 -8.36
CA SER A 84 -4.56 0.87 -8.59
C SER A 84 -4.06 1.54 -9.86
N TYR A 85 -4.98 2.14 -10.58
CA TYR A 85 -4.72 2.91 -11.80
C TYR A 85 -5.14 4.35 -11.58
N ALA A 86 -4.31 5.29 -11.98
CA ALA A 86 -4.69 6.69 -12.07
C ALA A 86 -5.17 6.99 -13.50
N ILE A 87 -6.27 7.69 -13.60
CA ILE A 87 -6.76 8.23 -14.88
C ILE A 87 -6.18 9.60 -15.05
N ILE A 88 -5.39 9.78 -16.08
CA ILE A 88 -4.74 11.05 -16.40
C ILE A 88 -5.45 11.66 -17.61
N GLY A 89 -6.03 12.82 -17.40
CA GLY A 89 -6.55 13.65 -18.48
C GLY A 89 -5.45 14.45 -19.14
N THR A 90 -5.27 14.27 -20.43
CA THR A 90 -4.40 15.06 -21.28
C THR A 90 -5.25 15.87 -22.27
N GLY A 91 -4.80 17.04 -22.67
CA GLY A 91 -5.56 17.90 -23.57
C GLY A 91 -6.70 18.64 -22.86
N GLY A 92 -7.79 18.89 -23.56
CA GLY A 92 -8.96 19.61 -23.01
C GLY A 92 -8.76 21.14 -22.91
N PHE A 93 -7.67 21.67 -23.41
CA PHE A 93 -7.40 23.10 -23.48
C PHE A 93 -7.80 23.67 -24.87
N LEU A 94 -8.48 24.78 -24.88
CA LEU A 94 -8.92 25.47 -26.12
C LEU A 94 -9.86 24.64 -27.03
N GLY A 95 -10.77 23.85 -26.45
CA GLY A 95 -11.78 23.11 -27.23
C GLY A 95 -11.26 21.82 -27.86
N MET A 96 -10.03 21.38 -27.57
CA MET A 96 -9.54 20.06 -27.93
C MET A 96 -10.19 18.99 -27.03
N ALA A 97 -10.53 17.83 -27.63
CA ALA A 97 -11.10 16.73 -26.88
C ALA A 97 -10.12 16.26 -25.79
N LYS A 98 -10.65 16.10 -24.56
CA LYS A 98 -9.91 15.52 -23.45
C LYS A 98 -9.61 14.06 -23.75
N HIS A 99 -8.36 13.65 -23.59
CA HIS A 99 -7.92 12.29 -23.77
C HIS A 99 -7.52 11.71 -22.40
N ASP A 100 -8.29 10.78 -21.91
CA ASP A 100 -8.06 10.12 -20.62
C ASP A 100 -7.28 8.82 -20.84
N VAL A 101 -6.21 8.62 -20.08
CA VAL A 101 -5.38 7.41 -20.13
C VAL A 101 -5.23 6.78 -18.75
N ALA A 102 -5.22 5.45 -18.69
CA ALA A 102 -5.05 4.72 -17.44
C ALA A 102 -3.58 4.34 -17.23
N ILE A 103 -2.98 4.79 -16.15
CA ILE A 103 -1.59 4.50 -15.77
C ILE A 103 -1.56 3.81 -14.41
N ARG A 104 -0.77 2.76 -14.27
CA ARG A 104 -0.58 2.10 -12.96
C ARG A 104 0.09 3.03 -11.97
N VAL A 105 -0.45 3.11 -10.77
CA VAL A 105 0.05 4.02 -9.72
C VAL A 105 1.53 3.77 -9.36
N ASN A 106 2.02 2.54 -9.50
CA ASN A 106 3.42 2.21 -9.24
C ASN A 106 4.43 2.83 -10.21
N HIS A 107 3.99 3.39 -11.34
CA HIS A 107 4.84 4.14 -12.27
C HIS A 107 5.07 5.59 -11.83
N PHE A 108 4.25 6.09 -10.89
CA PHE A 108 4.41 7.44 -10.38
C PHE A 108 5.50 7.54 -9.32
N LYS A 109 6.16 8.68 -9.30
CA LYS A 109 6.99 9.13 -8.18
C LYS A 109 6.32 10.35 -7.55
N ILE A 110 6.02 10.26 -6.27
CA ILE A 110 5.43 11.39 -5.53
C ILE A 110 6.45 11.86 -4.51
N VAL A 111 6.95 13.06 -4.69
CA VAL A 111 7.92 13.69 -3.81
C VAL A 111 7.40 15.09 -3.48
N GLU A 112 7.28 15.38 -2.19
CA GLU A 112 6.80 16.69 -1.69
C GLU A 112 5.50 17.16 -2.35
N GLY A 113 4.58 16.21 -2.61
CA GLY A 113 3.28 16.50 -3.21
C GLY A 113 3.30 16.71 -4.74
N LYS A 114 4.47 16.59 -5.37
CA LYS A 114 4.60 16.63 -6.82
C LYS A 114 4.56 15.23 -7.41
N ILE A 115 3.66 15.03 -8.36
CA ILE A 115 3.52 13.75 -9.06
C ILE A 115 4.37 13.81 -10.34
N THR A 116 5.29 12.86 -10.45
CA THR A 116 6.14 12.71 -11.64
C THR A 116 5.91 11.34 -12.27
N LEU A 117 5.72 11.31 -13.57
CA LEU A 117 5.62 10.11 -14.40
C LEU A 117 6.83 10.10 -15.35
N PRO A 118 7.90 9.39 -15.00
CA PRO A 118 9.14 9.38 -15.82
C PRO A 118 8.89 8.84 -17.22
N GLY A 119 9.48 9.45 -18.21
CA GLY A 119 9.35 9.05 -19.62
C GLY A 119 8.04 9.43 -20.29
N ALA A 120 7.09 10.02 -19.57
CA ALA A 120 5.85 10.50 -20.16
C ALA A 120 6.09 11.82 -20.91
N THR A 121 5.56 11.87 -22.12
CA THR A 121 5.36 13.13 -22.86
C THR A 121 3.89 13.23 -23.22
N LYS A 122 3.44 14.42 -23.59
CA LYS A 122 2.05 14.59 -24.07
C LYS A 122 1.77 13.68 -25.26
N ASP A 123 2.69 13.63 -26.21
CA ASP A 123 2.57 12.79 -27.41
C ASP A 123 2.47 11.30 -27.07
N VAL A 124 3.26 10.83 -26.09
CA VAL A 124 3.19 9.44 -25.60
C VAL A 124 1.84 9.14 -24.97
N LEU A 125 1.34 10.04 -24.12
CA LEU A 125 0.05 9.85 -23.47
C LEU A 125 -1.11 9.91 -24.49
N GLU A 126 -1.06 10.82 -25.44
CA GLU A 126 -2.07 10.95 -26.51
C GLU A 126 -2.07 9.74 -27.48
N ALA A 127 -0.93 9.08 -27.63
CA ALA A 127 -0.83 7.84 -28.43
C ALA A 127 -1.31 6.60 -27.71
N MET A 128 -1.52 6.65 -26.39
CA MET A 128 -2.05 5.52 -25.61
C MET A 128 -3.56 5.34 -25.86
N PRO A 129 -4.08 4.11 -25.69
CA PRO A 129 -5.53 3.89 -25.77
C PRO A 129 -6.28 4.76 -24.78
N ALA A 130 -7.35 5.39 -25.25
CA ALA A 130 -8.24 6.16 -24.38
C ALA A 130 -8.94 5.24 -23.38
N PHE A 131 -9.03 5.71 -22.13
CA PHE A 131 -9.80 5.03 -21.10
C PHE A 131 -11.25 5.51 -21.13
N GLU A 132 -12.17 4.59 -21.08
CA GLU A 132 -13.61 4.85 -20.96
C GLU A 132 -14.19 4.01 -19.82
N TYR A 133 -15.05 4.63 -19.01
CA TYR A 133 -15.78 3.90 -17.97
C TYR A 133 -16.81 2.95 -18.61
N ALA A 134 -16.97 1.78 -18.02
CA ALA A 134 -18.06 0.89 -18.39
C ALA A 134 -19.42 1.57 -18.12
N LYS A 135 -20.35 1.42 -19.06
CA LYS A 135 -21.72 1.91 -18.93
C LYS A 135 -22.57 0.97 -18.10
#